data_2b9fc2ba29746545d4268f4a36092f6d
#
_entry.id   2b9fc2ba29746545d4268f4a36092f6d
#
_cell.length_a   1.000
_cell.length_b   1.000
_cell.length_c   1.000
_cell.angle_alpha   90.00
_cell.angle_beta   90.00
_cell.angle_gamma   90.00
#
_symmetry.space_group_name_H-M   'P 1'
#
loop_
_entity.id
_entity.type
_entity.pdbx_description
1 polymer ?
#
loop_
_entity_poly.entity_id
_entity_poly.type
_entity_poly.pdbx_seq_one_letter_code
_entity_poly.pdbx_strand_id
1 'polypeptide(L)'
;ITGTGKRPLKSLAEMLKGKQGRFRQNLLGKRVDYSGRSVIVVGPDLKLHECGLPKKMALELFKPFLYARLNKLGLASTIKQAKKLVEKETNAVWDALELIVREHPVILNRAPTLHRLGVQAFEPKLIEGDAIELHPLTCAAFNADFDGDQMAVHVPLSLEAQLEARILMLSTNNILSPSNGKPIIVPSQDMILGIYYLSQEPMTDKSAGYFVDVDAIEFALASDQIKVHSTIISRIETVDEKGNKSFEKYTSTAGRFLLANLLPKNRNIKFSLVDRLLPKKTVSEIIDIVFRFCGQKSTVIFCDKLKDLGFKHAFKAGISFGKDDLVIPASKTQLIEDTKGLIADYETQYSEGLITRGEKYNKVVDAWSKCTDKVAGEMMRGISATEKTPEGLKINSVYMMADSGARGSAAQMKQLAGMRGLIAKPSGEIIETPIISNFKEGLTALEYFNSTHGARKGLADTALKTASSGYLTRRLCDVAQDLTIT
;
A
#
# COMPACT_ATOMS: atom_id res chain seq x y z
N ILE A 1 6.02 22.91 -45.19
CA ILE A 1 6.54 22.07 -46.28
C ILE A 1 6.17 20.63 -45.98
N THR A 2 5.51 19.93 -46.90
CA THR A 2 5.07 18.55 -46.77
C THR A 2 5.82 17.67 -47.77
N GLY A 3 6.21 16.47 -47.35
CA GLY A 3 6.84 15.45 -48.18
C GLY A 3 5.83 14.63 -49.01
N THR A 4 6.33 13.70 -49.82
CA THR A 4 5.54 12.69 -50.50
C THR A 4 4.70 11.88 -49.49
N GLY A 5 3.38 12.05 -49.51
CA GLY A 5 2.47 11.43 -48.52
C GLY A 5 1.85 12.42 -47.53
N LYS A 6 1.89 13.72 -47.79
CA LYS A 6 1.29 14.81 -46.99
C LYS A 6 1.78 14.91 -45.54
N ARG A 7 2.85 14.21 -45.16
CA ARG A 7 3.46 14.33 -43.84
C ARG A 7 4.31 15.60 -43.76
N PRO A 8 4.20 16.40 -42.67
CA PRO A 8 5.06 17.57 -42.51
C PRO A 8 6.53 17.12 -42.37
N LEU A 9 7.43 17.83 -43.11
CA LEU A 9 8.85 17.59 -42.96
C LEU A 9 9.35 18.22 -41.66
N LYS A 10 10.22 17.53 -40.97
CA LYS A 10 10.84 18.00 -39.73
C LYS A 10 12.09 18.79 -40.05
N SER A 11 12.26 19.93 -39.39
CA SER A 11 13.51 20.69 -39.45
C SER A 11 14.63 19.95 -38.68
N LEU A 12 15.88 20.27 -38.93
CA LEU A 12 17.01 19.70 -38.20
C LEU A 12 16.88 19.96 -36.69
N ALA A 13 16.41 21.13 -36.30
CA ALA A 13 16.17 21.44 -34.88
C ALA A 13 15.08 20.57 -34.26
N GLU A 14 13.99 20.27 -34.97
CA GLU A 14 12.94 19.35 -34.50
C GLU A 14 13.41 17.88 -34.39
N MET A 15 14.36 17.48 -35.22
CA MET A 15 14.95 16.13 -35.12
C MET A 15 15.86 16.00 -33.91
N LEU A 16 16.43 17.06 -33.38
CA LEU A 16 17.31 17.07 -32.22
C LEU A 16 16.57 17.37 -30.92
N LYS A 17 15.65 18.36 -30.95
CA LYS A 17 14.93 18.86 -29.76
C LYS A 17 13.62 18.10 -29.50
N GLY A 18 13.13 18.24 -28.26
CA GLY A 18 11.83 17.73 -27.86
C GLY A 18 11.80 16.23 -27.49
N LYS A 19 10.60 15.71 -27.16
CA LYS A 19 10.39 14.33 -26.68
C LYS A 19 10.73 13.28 -27.73
N GLN A 20 10.55 13.61 -29.01
CA GLN A 20 10.84 12.73 -30.15
C GLN A 20 12.19 13.04 -30.83
N GLY A 21 12.97 13.95 -30.25
CA GLY A 21 14.30 14.29 -30.72
C GLY A 21 15.34 13.24 -30.36
N ARG A 22 16.51 13.32 -31.03
CA ARG A 22 17.59 12.33 -30.85
C ARG A 22 18.12 12.26 -29.42
N PHE A 23 18.24 13.39 -28.74
CA PHE A 23 18.72 13.40 -27.36
C PHE A 23 17.84 12.59 -26.41
N ARG A 24 16.53 12.78 -26.45
CA ARG A 24 15.60 12.12 -25.54
C ARG A 24 15.21 10.71 -25.98
N GLN A 25 15.16 10.43 -27.26
CA GLN A 25 14.64 9.18 -27.76
C GLN A 25 15.72 8.12 -28.02
N ASN A 26 16.96 8.54 -28.32
CA ASN A 26 18.02 7.64 -28.75
C ASN A 26 19.30 7.70 -27.93
N LEU A 27 19.56 8.80 -27.19
CA LEU A 27 20.79 9.00 -26.41
C LEU A 27 20.57 8.81 -24.92
N LEU A 28 19.62 9.54 -24.31
CA LEU A 28 19.31 9.43 -22.88
C LEU A 28 18.53 8.15 -22.51
N GLY A 29 17.92 7.52 -23.48
CA GLY A 29 17.23 6.25 -23.33
C GLY A 29 17.07 5.57 -24.67
N LYS A 30 17.19 4.25 -24.72
CA LYS A 30 17.07 3.44 -25.92
C LYS A 30 16.06 2.31 -25.72
N ARG A 31 15.50 1.78 -26.80
CA ARG A 31 14.79 0.51 -26.75
C ARG A 31 15.81 -0.60 -26.53
N VAL A 32 15.48 -1.52 -25.64
CA VAL A 32 16.36 -2.62 -25.25
C VAL A 32 15.69 -3.96 -25.54
N ASP A 33 16.50 -4.93 -25.93
CA ASP A 33 16.10 -6.33 -26.07
C ASP A 33 16.04 -7.01 -24.69
N TYR A 34 15.59 -8.25 -24.64
CA TYR A 34 15.44 -9.03 -23.41
C TYR A 34 14.54 -8.34 -22.38
N SER A 35 13.51 -7.72 -22.87
CA SER A 35 12.48 -7.06 -22.07
C SER A 35 11.08 -7.44 -22.55
N GLY A 36 10.16 -7.50 -21.61
CA GLY A 36 8.76 -7.80 -21.87
C GLY A 36 7.86 -6.94 -20.96
N ARG A 37 6.57 -7.04 -21.19
CA ARG A 37 5.57 -6.33 -20.39
C ARG A 37 4.33 -7.19 -20.22
N SER A 38 3.78 -7.24 -19.02
CA SER A 38 2.51 -7.90 -18.73
C SER A 38 1.78 -7.20 -17.59
N VAL A 39 0.52 -7.57 -17.41
CA VAL A 39 -0.32 -7.17 -16.27
C VAL A 39 0.23 -7.79 -15.00
N ILE A 40 0.07 -7.11 -13.88
CA ILE A 40 0.46 -7.60 -12.55
C ILE A 40 -0.75 -8.10 -11.77
N VAL A 41 -0.51 -9.14 -10.97
CA VAL A 41 -1.45 -9.66 -9.98
C VAL A 41 -0.74 -9.85 -8.64
N VAL A 42 -1.51 -9.97 -7.58
CA VAL A 42 -0.95 -10.21 -6.25
C VAL A 42 -0.39 -11.62 -6.13
N GLY A 43 0.82 -11.75 -5.56
CA GLY A 43 1.44 -13.02 -5.20
C GLY A 43 1.57 -13.12 -3.67
N PRO A 44 0.53 -13.57 -2.93
CA PRO A 44 0.57 -13.60 -1.47
C PRO A 44 1.57 -14.62 -0.92
N ASP A 45 1.83 -15.69 -1.65
CA ASP A 45 2.74 -16.77 -1.25
C ASP A 45 4.22 -16.49 -1.56
N LEU A 46 4.50 -15.43 -2.30
CA LEU A 46 5.86 -15.02 -2.63
C LEU A 46 6.59 -14.50 -1.39
N LYS A 47 7.89 -14.73 -1.35
CA LYS A 47 8.79 -14.05 -0.41
C LYS A 47 9.20 -12.69 -0.96
N LEU A 48 9.67 -11.80 -0.10
CA LEU A 48 9.97 -10.42 -0.47
C LEU A 48 10.95 -10.28 -1.64
N HIS A 49 11.89 -11.21 -1.81
CA HIS A 49 12.86 -11.23 -2.89
C HIS A 49 12.35 -11.91 -4.16
N GLU A 50 11.19 -12.57 -4.13
CA GLU A 50 10.64 -13.34 -5.23
C GLU A 50 9.63 -12.54 -6.05
N CYS A 51 9.53 -12.86 -7.34
CA CYS A 51 8.41 -12.46 -8.21
C CYS A 51 7.96 -13.67 -9.04
N GLY A 52 6.67 -13.71 -9.33
CA GLY A 52 6.12 -14.73 -10.24
C GLY A 52 6.26 -14.28 -11.69
N LEU A 53 6.98 -15.05 -12.51
CA LEU A 53 7.17 -14.78 -13.93
C LEU A 53 6.42 -15.84 -14.75
N PRO A 54 5.53 -15.45 -15.68
CA PRO A 54 4.86 -16.39 -16.58
C PRO A 54 5.85 -17.26 -17.34
N LYS A 55 5.64 -18.57 -17.35
CA LYS A 55 6.52 -19.54 -18.03
C LYS A 55 6.77 -19.18 -19.49
N LYS A 56 5.73 -18.80 -20.24
CA LYS A 56 5.85 -18.42 -21.65
C LYS A 56 6.69 -17.17 -21.86
N MET A 57 6.53 -16.17 -20.96
CA MET A 57 7.33 -14.96 -21.00
C MET A 57 8.80 -15.27 -20.66
N ALA A 58 9.05 -16.10 -19.65
CA ALA A 58 10.39 -16.53 -19.29
C ALA A 58 11.08 -17.27 -20.43
N LEU A 59 10.35 -18.16 -21.12
CA LEU A 59 10.88 -18.89 -22.27
C LEU A 59 11.39 -17.94 -23.36
N GLU A 60 10.64 -16.89 -23.68
CA GLU A 60 11.04 -15.90 -24.68
C GLU A 60 12.24 -15.05 -24.23
N LEU A 61 12.21 -14.57 -22.99
CA LEU A 61 13.26 -13.69 -22.45
C LEU A 61 14.60 -14.41 -22.30
N PHE A 62 14.59 -15.67 -21.90
CA PHE A 62 15.79 -16.45 -21.60
C PHE A 62 16.25 -17.37 -22.76
N LYS A 63 15.69 -17.25 -23.95
CA LYS A 63 16.03 -18.10 -25.11
C LYS A 63 17.53 -18.32 -25.35
N PRO A 64 18.39 -17.29 -25.38
CA PRO A 64 19.83 -17.50 -25.64
C PRO A 64 20.53 -18.27 -24.52
N PHE A 65 20.17 -17.99 -23.27
CA PHE A 65 20.69 -18.70 -22.11
C PHE A 65 20.25 -20.18 -22.14
N LEU A 66 19.01 -20.41 -22.56
CA LEU A 66 18.46 -21.75 -22.69
C LEU A 66 19.16 -22.56 -23.77
N TYR A 67 19.44 -21.98 -24.95
CA TYR A 67 20.22 -22.64 -25.97
C TYR A 67 21.62 -23.05 -25.51
N ALA A 68 22.31 -22.15 -24.80
CA ALA A 68 23.61 -22.42 -24.21
C ALA A 68 23.54 -23.53 -23.16
N ARG A 69 22.52 -23.54 -22.30
CA ARG A 69 22.32 -24.58 -21.28
C ARG A 69 22.00 -25.94 -21.86
N LEU A 70 21.10 -26.03 -22.86
CA LEU A 70 20.76 -27.26 -23.55
C LEU A 70 21.98 -27.87 -24.23
N ASN A 71 22.85 -27.05 -24.81
CA ASN A 71 24.12 -27.53 -25.40
C ASN A 71 25.06 -28.07 -24.32
N LYS A 72 25.22 -27.38 -23.18
CA LYS A 72 26.02 -27.86 -22.03
C LYS A 72 25.51 -29.18 -21.44
N LEU A 73 24.20 -29.38 -21.42
CA LEU A 73 23.56 -30.62 -20.95
C LEU A 73 23.63 -31.77 -21.98
N GLY A 74 24.19 -31.52 -23.16
CA GLY A 74 24.30 -32.54 -24.23
C GLY A 74 22.95 -32.88 -24.90
N LEU A 75 21.86 -32.17 -24.59
CA LEU A 75 20.52 -32.41 -25.15
C LEU A 75 20.40 -31.90 -26.59
N ALA A 76 21.26 -30.95 -26.98
CA ALA A 76 21.30 -30.43 -28.35
C ALA A 76 22.78 -30.22 -28.75
N SER A 77 23.19 -30.81 -29.86
CA SER A 77 24.56 -30.65 -30.39
C SER A 77 24.71 -29.39 -31.25
N THR A 78 23.60 -28.87 -31.78
CA THR A 78 23.58 -27.66 -32.62
C THR A 78 22.49 -26.68 -32.18
N ILE A 79 22.73 -25.38 -32.45
CA ILE A 79 21.75 -24.34 -32.18
C ILE A 79 20.41 -24.60 -32.89
N LYS A 80 20.45 -25.18 -34.08
CA LYS A 80 19.26 -25.53 -34.83
C LYS A 80 18.41 -26.61 -34.13
N GLN A 81 19.05 -27.60 -33.53
CA GLN A 81 18.37 -28.62 -32.71
C GLN A 81 17.84 -28.02 -31.41
N ALA A 82 18.62 -27.18 -30.73
CA ALA A 82 18.16 -26.48 -29.52
C ALA A 82 16.90 -25.64 -29.82
N LYS A 83 16.89 -24.90 -30.92
CA LYS A 83 15.72 -24.11 -31.34
C LYS A 83 14.48 -24.98 -31.56
N LYS A 84 14.62 -26.13 -32.26
CA LYS A 84 13.51 -27.07 -32.47
C LYS A 84 12.98 -27.69 -31.16
N LEU A 85 13.87 -27.97 -30.19
CA LEU A 85 13.49 -28.47 -28.87
C LEU A 85 12.69 -27.42 -28.08
N VAL A 86 13.14 -26.17 -28.10
CA VAL A 86 12.46 -25.05 -27.45
C VAL A 86 11.07 -24.78 -28.08
N GLU A 87 10.96 -24.83 -29.40
CA GLU A 87 9.68 -24.70 -30.12
C GLU A 87 8.69 -25.85 -29.81
N LYS A 88 9.19 -27.03 -29.41
CA LYS A 88 8.37 -28.17 -28.98
C LYS A 88 8.00 -28.15 -27.51
N GLU A 89 8.54 -27.22 -26.75
CA GLU A 89 8.25 -27.04 -25.29
C GLU A 89 8.34 -28.34 -24.48
N THR A 90 9.40 -29.14 -24.71
CA THR A 90 9.59 -30.43 -24.04
C THR A 90 9.87 -30.26 -22.54
N ASN A 91 9.58 -31.26 -21.69
CA ASN A 91 9.83 -31.21 -20.26
C ASN A 91 11.29 -30.89 -19.93
N ALA A 92 12.24 -31.42 -20.69
CA ALA A 92 13.67 -31.10 -20.52
C ALA A 92 14.00 -29.61 -20.75
N VAL A 93 13.20 -28.92 -21.60
CA VAL A 93 13.35 -27.46 -21.79
C VAL A 93 12.85 -26.70 -20.58
N TRP A 94 11.75 -27.13 -19.98
CA TRP A 94 11.21 -26.53 -18.76
C TRP A 94 12.14 -26.72 -17.57
N ASP A 95 12.71 -27.90 -17.37
CA ASP A 95 13.69 -28.20 -16.34
C ASP A 95 14.96 -27.36 -16.51
N ALA A 96 15.47 -27.24 -17.74
CA ALA A 96 16.62 -26.39 -18.04
C ALA A 96 16.31 -24.90 -17.81
N LEU A 97 15.10 -24.43 -18.13
CA LEU A 97 14.66 -23.05 -17.90
C LEU A 97 14.58 -22.74 -16.40
N GLU A 98 14.02 -23.65 -15.60
CA GLU A 98 13.93 -23.46 -14.15
C GLU A 98 15.32 -23.29 -13.50
N LEU A 99 16.29 -24.08 -13.93
CA LEU A 99 17.67 -23.96 -13.46
C LEU A 99 18.29 -22.60 -13.80
N ILE A 100 18.01 -22.06 -15.01
CA ILE A 100 18.53 -20.77 -15.44
C ILE A 100 17.88 -19.65 -14.65
N VAL A 101 16.56 -19.68 -14.53
CA VAL A 101 15.74 -18.67 -13.90
C VAL A 101 16.10 -18.54 -12.42
N ARG A 102 16.36 -19.64 -11.72
CA ARG A 102 16.79 -19.66 -10.31
C ARG A 102 18.11 -18.91 -10.07
N GLU A 103 19.02 -18.95 -11.04
CA GLU A 103 20.34 -18.31 -10.91
C GLU A 103 20.35 -16.86 -11.41
N HIS A 104 19.33 -16.41 -12.14
CA HIS A 104 19.36 -15.16 -12.88
C HIS A 104 18.30 -14.17 -12.36
N PRO A 105 18.68 -13.03 -11.74
CA PRO A 105 17.72 -12.05 -11.28
C PRO A 105 17.05 -11.34 -12.48
N VAL A 106 15.81 -10.90 -12.28
CA VAL A 106 15.09 -10.04 -13.23
C VAL A 106 14.81 -8.69 -12.60
N ILE A 107 14.69 -7.66 -13.41
CA ILE A 107 14.40 -6.30 -12.96
C ILE A 107 12.96 -5.99 -13.38
N LEU A 108 12.12 -5.60 -12.40
CA LEU A 108 10.77 -5.12 -12.63
C LEU A 108 10.73 -3.61 -12.56
N ASN A 109 9.98 -3.00 -13.46
CA ASN A 109 9.74 -1.56 -13.54
C ASN A 109 8.27 -1.26 -13.76
N ARG A 110 7.73 -0.29 -13.00
CA ARG A 110 6.40 0.29 -13.25
C ARG A 110 6.53 1.73 -13.71
N ALA A 111 5.92 2.05 -14.84
CA ALA A 111 5.79 3.43 -15.29
C ALA A 111 4.56 4.12 -14.64
N PRO A 112 4.67 5.40 -14.22
CA PRO A 112 5.85 6.27 -14.30
C PRO A 112 6.89 5.97 -13.22
N THR A 113 8.17 5.95 -13.57
CA THR A 113 9.28 5.78 -12.62
C THR A 113 9.60 7.14 -11.97
N LEU A 114 9.03 7.39 -10.80
CA LEU A 114 9.17 8.67 -10.09
C LEU A 114 10.41 8.74 -9.19
N HIS A 115 10.89 7.59 -8.71
CA HIS A 115 12.04 7.47 -7.83
C HIS A 115 12.75 6.14 -8.06
N ARG A 116 13.94 5.96 -7.49
CA ARG A 116 14.76 4.76 -7.71
C ARG A 116 14.06 3.45 -7.35
N LEU A 117 13.13 3.44 -6.40
CA LEU A 117 12.40 2.25 -5.99
C LEU A 117 11.31 1.81 -6.99
N GLY A 118 11.05 2.60 -8.03
CA GLY A 118 10.23 2.19 -9.17
C GLY A 118 10.90 1.17 -10.10
N VAL A 119 12.17 0.83 -9.82
CA VAL A 119 12.96 -0.18 -10.52
C VAL A 119 13.63 -1.05 -9.47
N GLN A 120 13.24 -2.32 -9.34
CA GLN A 120 13.80 -3.24 -8.37
C GLN A 120 14.07 -4.60 -8.99
N ALA A 121 15.06 -5.31 -8.47
CA ALA A 121 15.39 -6.66 -8.87
C ALA A 121 14.69 -7.69 -7.99
N PHE A 122 14.36 -8.83 -8.58
CA PHE A 122 13.73 -9.96 -7.93
C PHE A 122 14.32 -11.27 -8.44
N GLU A 123 14.23 -12.32 -7.65
CA GLU A 123 14.47 -13.68 -8.07
C GLU A 123 13.18 -14.24 -8.69
N PRO A 124 13.17 -14.58 -9.99
CA PRO A 124 11.94 -15.02 -10.63
C PRO A 124 11.59 -16.46 -10.25
N LYS A 125 10.31 -16.70 -10.00
CA LYS A 125 9.71 -18.01 -9.83
C LYS A 125 8.77 -18.25 -10.99
N LEU A 126 8.89 -19.38 -11.67
CA LEU A 126 8.03 -19.72 -12.79
C LEU A 126 6.62 -20.02 -12.30
N ILE A 127 5.65 -19.38 -12.91
CA ILE A 127 4.22 -19.54 -12.61
C ILE A 127 3.43 -19.89 -13.87
N GLU A 128 2.30 -20.55 -13.68
CA GLU A 128 1.30 -20.73 -14.73
C GLU A 128 0.50 -19.43 -14.90
N GLY A 129 -0.02 -19.21 -16.12
CA GLY A 129 -0.77 -18.01 -16.45
C GLY A 129 0.04 -17.01 -17.26
N ASP A 130 -0.54 -15.80 -17.47
CA ASP A 130 0.04 -14.78 -18.36
C ASP A 130 0.36 -13.47 -17.62
N ALA A 131 0.00 -13.37 -16.32
CA ALA A 131 0.24 -12.20 -15.49
C ALA A 131 1.46 -12.38 -14.57
N ILE A 132 2.17 -11.29 -14.29
CA ILE A 132 3.31 -11.27 -13.37
C ILE A 132 2.76 -11.21 -11.94
N GLU A 133 3.21 -12.11 -11.07
CA GLU A 133 2.89 -12.00 -9.64
C GLU A 133 3.89 -11.09 -8.92
N LEU A 134 3.34 -10.12 -8.20
CA LEU A 134 4.12 -9.15 -7.42
C LEU A 134 3.88 -9.34 -5.93
N HIS A 135 4.95 -9.28 -5.15
CA HIS A 135 4.87 -9.34 -3.69
C HIS A 135 4.12 -8.13 -3.12
N PRO A 136 3.08 -8.32 -2.29
CA PRO A 136 2.20 -7.23 -1.85
C PRO A 136 2.91 -6.12 -1.06
N LEU A 137 3.98 -6.41 -0.33
CA LEU A 137 4.73 -5.39 0.41
C LEU A 137 5.54 -4.44 -0.49
N THR A 138 5.80 -4.81 -1.74
CA THR A 138 6.53 -3.97 -2.70
C THR A 138 5.62 -2.99 -3.45
N CYS A 139 4.31 -3.15 -3.37
CA CYS A 139 3.34 -2.29 -4.06
C CYS A 139 3.49 -0.81 -3.71
N ALA A 140 3.78 -0.49 -2.44
CA ALA A 140 3.99 0.90 -2.00
C ALA A 140 5.21 1.54 -2.68
N ALA A 141 6.30 0.79 -2.87
CA ALA A 141 7.52 1.27 -3.51
C ALA A 141 7.31 1.55 -5.00
N PHE A 142 6.55 0.70 -5.70
CA PHE A 142 6.19 0.88 -7.10
C PHE A 142 5.00 1.83 -7.32
N ASN A 143 4.29 2.22 -6.25
CA ASN A 143 2.97 2.86 -6.33
C ASN A 143 2.03 2.06 -7.25
N ALA A 144 2.04 0.74 -7.11
CA ALA A 144 1.29 -0.21 -7.94
C ALA A 144 0.03 -0.68 -7.24
N ASP A 145 -1.03 -0.86 -8.02
CA ASP A 145 -2.24 -1.56 -7.62
C ASP A 145 -2.60 -2.63 -8.67
N PHE A 146 -3.58 -3.46 -8.35
CA PHE A 146 -3.94 -4.60 -9.19
C PHE A 146 -5.24 -4.38 -9.96
N ASP A 147 -5.50 -3.13 -10.37
CA ASP A 147 -6.68 -2.73 -11.14
C ASP A 147 -6.49 -2.80 -12.66
N GLY A 148 -5.39 -3.38 -13.12
CA GLY A 148 -5.00 -3.47 -14.53
C GLY A 148 -3.63 -2.87 -14.82
N ASP A 149 -2.88 -2.52 -13.79
CA ASP A 149 -1.49 -2.05 -13.92
C ASP A 149 -0.62 -3.07 -14.63
N GLN A 150 0.32 -2.57 -15.43
CA GLN A 150 1.32 -3.36 -16.12
C GLN A 150 2.71 -3.01 -15.63
N MET A 151 3.60 -4.00 -15.62
CA MET A 151 5.01 -3.80 -15.32
C MET A 151 5.89 -4.33 -16.44
N ALA A 152 7.02 -3.67 -16.65
CA ALA A 152 8.07 -4.13 -17.55
C ALA A 152 9.02 -5.07 -16.81
N VAL A 153 9.47 -6.12 -17.50
CA VAL A 153 10.49 -7.05 -17.02
C VAL A 153 11.73 -6.88 -17.89
N HIS A 154 12.89 -6.79 -17.26
CA HIS A 154 14.19 -6.71 -17.93
C HIS A 154 15.12 -7.79 -17.40
N VAL A 155 15.88 -8.41 -18.30
CA VAL A 155 16.87 -9.43 -17.96
C VAL A 155 18.27 -8.80 -18.07
N PRO A 156 19.03 -8.65 -16.96
CA PRO A 156 20.41 -8.19 -17.01
C PRO A 156 21.28 -9.23 -17.71
N LEU A 157 22.09 -8.80 -18.71
CA LEU A 157 22.84 -9.72 -19.57
C LEU A 157 24.25 -9.99 -19.06
N SER A 158 24.98 -8.94 -18.64
CA SER A 158 26.36 -9.09 -18.19
C SER A 158 26.43 -9.54 -16.72
N LEU A 159 27.57 -10.12 -16.31
CA LEU A 159 27.78 -10.53 -14.92
C LEU A 159 27.79 -9.32 -13.99
N GLU A 160 28.36 -8.19 -14.44
CA GLU A 160 28.38 -6.94 -13.69
C GLU A 160 26.96 -6.43 -13.45
N ALA A 161 26.12 -6.41 -14.48
CA ALA A 161 24.72 -6.01 -14.37
C ALA A 161 23.92 -6.93 -13.43
N GLN A 162 24.19 -8.24 -13.45
CA GLN A 162 23.57 -9.19 -12.53
C GLN A 162 24.03 -8.97 -11.08
N LEU A 163 25.30 -8.64 -10.87
CA LEU A 163 25.82 -8.29 -9.55
C LEU A 163 25.21 -6.99 -9.03
N GLU A 164 25.12 -5.95 -9.86
CA GLU A 164 24.42 -4.71 -9.49
C GLU A 164 22.96 -4.96 -9.12
N ALA A 165 22.25 -5.77 -9.92
CA ALA A 165 20.87 -6.15 -9.65
C ALA A 165 20.75 -6.84 -8.27
N ARG A 166 21.66 -7.76 -7.93
CA ARG A 166 21.63 -8.49 -6.65
C ARG A 166 22.04 -7.65 -5.45
N ILE A 167 23.05 -6.80 -5.58
CA ILE A 167 23.61 -6.04 -4.46
C ILE A 167 22.85 -4.76 -4.20
N LEU A 168 22.54 -3.98 -5.25
CA LEU A 168 21.98 -2.64 -5.13
C LEU A 168 20.45 -2.61 -5.32
N MET A 169 19.92 -3.41 -6.25
CA MET A 169 18.54 -3.28 -6.72
C MET A 169 17.59 -4.33 -6.13
N LEU A 170 18.08 -5.36 -5.45
CA LEU A 170 17.22 -6.40 -4.89
C LEU A 170 16.22 -5.78 -3.90
N SER A 171 14.97 -6.18 -3.99
CA SER A 171 13.87 -5.67 -3.15
C SER A 171 14.16 -5.73 -1.66
N THR A 172 14.85 -6.79 -1.21
CA THR A 172 15.25 -6.95 0.19
C THR A 172 16.27 -5.91 0.66
N ASN A 173 17.05 -5.30 -0.25
CA ASN A 173 18.03 -4.28 0.06
C ASN A 173 17.42 -2.86 0.12
N ASN A 174 16.20 -2.71 -0.34
CA ASN A 174 15.48 -1.44 -0.44
C ASN A 174 14.32 -1.35 0.57
N ILE A 175 14.63 -1.57 1.86
CA ILE A 175 13.64 -1.54 2.95
C ILE A 175 13.26 -0.10 3.31
N LEU A 176 14.22 0.81 3.32
CA LEU A 176 14.03 2.20 3.72
C LEU A 176 13.78 3.10 2.51
N SER A 177 12.90 4.08 2.71
CA SER A 177 12.67 5.13 1.72
C SER A 177 13.84 6.11 1.67
N PRO A 178 14.39 6.42 0.49
CA PRO A 178 15.47 7.40 0.37
C PRO A 178 15.03 8.84 0.68
N SER A 179 13.73 9.13 0.71
CA SER A 179 13.21 10.48 0.97
C SER A 179 13.24 10.87 2.44
N ASN A 180 12.99 9.93 3.36
CA ASN A 180 12.83 10.22 4.78
C ASN A 180 13.45 9.16 5.72
N GLY A 181 14.08 8.12 5.17
CA GLY A 181 14.68 7.04 5.95
C GLY A 181 13.70 6.15 6.72
N LYS A 182 12.39 6.27 6.50
CA LYS A 182 11.39 5.40 7.11
C LYS A 182 11.20 4.12 6.28
N PRO A 183 10.77 3.01 6.89
CA PRO A 183 10.46 1.80 6.15
C PRO A 183 9.38 2.05 5.10
N ILE A 184 9.61 1.60 3.87
CA ILE A 184 8.62 1.62 2.79
C ILE A 184 7.92 0.28 2.66
N ILE A 185 8.56 -0.80 3.10
CA ILE A 185 8.01 -2.15 3.14
C ILE A 185 7.18 -2.29 4.42
N VAL A 186 5.96 -1.81 4.36
CA VAL A 186 5.01 -1.84 5.47
C VAL A 186 3.75 -2.55 5.03
N PRO A 187 3.20 -3.48 5.84
CA PRO A 187 1.92 -4.09 5.57
C PRO A 187 0.83 -3.05 5.31
N SER A 188 -0.08 -3.35 4.42
CA SER A 188 -1.20 -2.47 4.03
C SER A 188 -2.49 -3.27 3.86
N GLN A 189 -3.61 -2.58 3.76
CA GLN A 189 -4.94 -3.15 3.51
C GLN A 189 -5.25 -4.35 4.43
N ASP A 190 -5.54 -5.52 3.87
CA ASP A 190 -5.95 -6.71 4.62
C ASP A 190 -4.89 -7.21 5.61
N MET A 191 -3.61 -7.05 5.29
CA MET A 191 -2.52 -7.40 6.20
C MET A 191 -2.61 -6.60 7.50
N ILE A 192 -2.77 -5.27 7.38
CA ILE A 192 -2.94 -4.38 8.54
C ILE A 192 -4.24 -4.68 9.29
N LEU A 193 -5.31 -4.93 8.56
CA LEU A 193 -6.61 -5.25 9.19
C LEU A 193 -6.51 -6.51 10.06
N GLY A 194 -5.85 -7.55 9.57
CA GLY A 194 -5.61 -8.78 10.33
C GLY A 194 -4.72 -8.57 11.56
N ILE A 195 -3.65 -7.79 11.45
CA ILE A 195 -2.75 -7.44 12.57
C ILE A 195 -3.51 -6.60 13.61
N TYR A 196 -4.29 -5.63 13.15
CA TYR A 196 -5.11 -4.79 14.01
C TYR A 196 -6.15 -5.62 14.77
N TYR A 197 -6.83 -6.56 14.10
CA TYR A 197 -7.75 -7.49 14.72
C TYR A 197 -7.08 -8.33 15.81
N LEU A 198 -5.87 -8.87 15.56
CA LEU A 198 -5.10 -9.62 16.54
C LEU A 198 -4.72 -8.81 17.78
N SER A 199 -4.47 -7.51 17.61
CA SER A 199 -3.97 -6.61 18.66
C SER A 199 -5.08 -5.93 19.47
N GLN A 200 -6.35 -6.26 19.23
CA GLN A 200 -7.50 -5.70 19.95
C GLN A 200 -7.39 -5.89 21.47
N GLU A 201 -8.13 -5.05 22.20
CA GLU A 201 -8.19 -5.11 23.65
C GLU A 201 -8.83 -6.42 24.16
N PRO A 202 -8.49 -6.83 25.38
CA PRO A 202 -9.04 -8.05 25.94
C PRO A 202 -10.55 -7.95 26.17
N MET A 203 -11.25 -9.06 25.92
CA MET A 203 -12.70 -9.16 26.14
C MET A 203 -13.08 -9.15 27.61
N THR A 204 -12.25 -9.78 28.45
CA THR A 204 -12.47 -9.94 29.88
C THR A 204 -11.16 -9.73 30.63
N ASP A 205 -11.27 -9.18 31.84
CA ASP A 205 -10.12 -9.00 32.74
C ASP A 205 -9.69 -10.32 33.40
N LYS A 206 -10.55 -11.37 33.35
CA LYS A 206 -10.24 -12.68 33.90
C LYS A 206 -9.40 -13.50 32.93
N SER A 207 -8.29 -14.03 33.41
CA SER A 207 -7.44 -14.91 32.61
C SER A 207 -8.15 -16.24 32.33
N ALA A 208 -8.12 -16.68 31.07
CA ALA A 208 -8.66 -17.94 30.62
C ALA A 208 -7.74 -19.14 30.97
N GLY A 209 -6.49 -18.89 31.37
CA GLY A 209 -5.56 -19.94 31.76
C GLY A 209 -4.10 -19.55 31.58
N TYR A 210 -3.22 -20.46 31.98
CA TYR A 210 -1.78 -20.38 31.78
C TYR A 210 -1.34 -21.30 30.64
N PHE A 211 -0.62 -20.76 29.68
CA PHE A 211 -0.06 -21.49 28.53
C PHE A 211 1.46 -21.39 28.56
N VAL A 212 2.11 -22.54 28.37
CA VAL A 212 3.57 -22.64 28.49
C VAL A 212 4.27 -21.98 27.32
N ASP A 213 3.78 -22.25 26.10
CA ASP A 213 4.40 -21.81 24.86
C ASP A 213 3.33 -21.35 23.85
N VAL A 214 3.78 -20.68 22.77
CA VAL A 214 2.86 -20.20 21.72
C VAL A 214 2.20 -21.35 20.97
N ASP A 215 2.86 -22.48 20.82
CA ASP A 215 2.29 -23.68 20.19
C ASP A 215 1.07 -24.20 20.98
N ALA A 216 1.13 -24.14 22.32
CA ALA A 216 -0.01 -24.47 23.18
C ALA A 216 -1.16 -23.46 23.00
N ILE A 217 -0.85 -22.18 22.76
CA ILE A 217 -1.86 -21.16 22.45
C ILE A 217 -2.51 -21.44 21.09
N GLU A 218 -1.72 -21.77 20.08
CA GLU A 218 -2.25 -22.10 18.74
C GLU A 218 -3.14 -23.34 18.77
N PHE A 219 -2.76 -24.36 19.53
CA PHE A 219 -3.58 -25.56 19.73
C PHE A 219 -4.91 -25.25 20.44
N ALA A 220 -4.87 -24.42 21.49
CA ALA A 220 -6.07 -24.01 22.23
C ALA A 220 -7.00 -23.13 21.36
N LEU A 221 -6.44 -22.30 20.48
CA LEU A 221 -7.20 -21.54 19.48
C LEU A 221 -7.81 -22.45 18.40
N ALA A 222 -7.08 -23.47 17.97
CA ALA A 222 -7.56 -24.42 16.96
C ALA A 222 -8.66 -25.34 17.50
N SER A 223 -8.65 -25.63 18.81
CA SER A 223 -9.66 -26.43 19.51
C SER A 223 -10.80 -25.58 20.08
N ASP A 224 -10.89 -24.29 19.78
CA ASP A 224 -11.90 -23.35 20.29
C ASP A 224 -12.01 -23.26 21.83
N GLN A 225 -10.97 -23.65 22.56
CA GLN A 225 -10.91 -23.51 24.01
C GLN A 225 -10.76 -22.06 24.45
N ILE A 226 -10.05 -21.26 23.64
CA ILE A 226 -9.85 -19.84 23.84
C ILE A 226 -10.15 -19.07 22.54
N LYS A 227 -10.56 -17.81 22.68
CA LYS A 227 -10.71 -16.88 21.54
C LYS A 227 -9.45 -16.02 21.40
N VAL A 228 -9.25 -15.44 20.23
CA VAL A 228 -8.09 -14.58 19.91
C VAL A 228 -7.91 -13.42 20.90
N HIS A 229 -9.02 -12.85 21.39
CA HIS A 229 -9.03 -11.73 22.33
C HIS A 229 -9.18 -12.16 23.79
N SER A 230 -9.10 -13.45 24.09
CA SER A 230 -9.12 -13.94 25.48
C SER A 230 -7.83 -13.55 26.18
N THR A 231 -7.96 -13.05 27.41
CA THR A 231 -6.81 -12.77 28.28
C THR A 231 -6.19 -14.07 28.75
N ILE A 232 -4.91 -14.25 28.52
CA ILE A 232 -4.15 -15.43 28.92
C ILE A 232 -2.85 -15.02 29.61
N ILE A 233 -2.25 -15.94 30.35
CA ILE A 233 -0.93 -15.78 30.93
C ILE A 233 0.01 -16.72 30.18
N SER A 234 1.10 -16.20 29.63
CA SER A 234 2.13 -17.02 28.99
C SER A 234 3.52 -16.46 29.27
N ARG A 235 4.53 -17.28 29.00
CA ARG A 235 5.93 -16.87 29.13
C ARG A 235 6.51 -16.57 27.74
N ILE A 236 7.35 -15.55 27.69
CA ILE A 236 8.09 -15.16 26.48
C ILE A 236 9.57 -15.22 26.78
N GLU A 237 10.32 -15.77 25.86
CA GLU A 237 11.78 -15.78 25.91
C GLU A 237 12.31 -14.35 25.67
N THR A 238 12.96 -13.80 26.67
CA THR A 238 13.65 -12.50 26.62
C THR A 238 15.15 -12.71 26.72
N VAL A 239 15.91 -11.81 26.10
CA VAL A 239 17.38 -11.85 26.12
C VAL A 239 17.88 -10.70 26.98
N ASP A 240 18.60 -11.04 28.07
CA ASP A 240 19.18 -10.07 29.00
C ASP A 240 20.38 -9.31 28.42
N GLU A 241 20.85 -8.32 29.18
CA GLU A 241 22.04 -7.52 28.81
C GLU A 241 23.31 -8.34 28.58
N LYS A 242 23.42 -9.49 29.22
CA LYS A 242 24.55 -10.43 29.10
C LYS A 242 24.37 -11.48 28.01
N GLY A 243 23.27 -11.41 27.23
CA GLY A 243 22.96 -12.40 26.19
C GLY A 243 22.34 -13.70 26.73
N ASN A 244 22.04 -13.78 28.04
CA ASN A 244 21.40 -14.94 28.64
C ASN A 244 19.91 -14.93 28.29
N LYS A 245 19.37 -16.12 28.02
CA LYS A 245 17.94 -16.32 27.77
C LYS A 245 17.21 -16.44 29.10
N SER A 246 16.24 -15.59 29.32
CA SER A 246 15.32 -15.65 30.45
C SER A 246 13.88 -15.75 29.97
N PHE A 247 13.00 -16.30 30.80
CA PHE A 247 11.58 -16.39 30.52
C PHE A 247 10.82 -15.47 31.47
N GLU A 248 10.15 -14.48 30.91
CA GLU A 248 9.30 -13.57 31.64
C GLU A 248 7.81 -13.91 31.41
N LYS A 249 7.01 -13.82 32.48
CA LYS A 249 5.57 -14.04 32.40
C LYS A 249 4.85 -12.75 32.10
N TYR A 250 3.97 -12.80 31.12
CA TYR A 250 3.12 -11.68 30.73
C TYR A 250 1.65 -12.09 30.73
N THR A 251 0.78 -11.13 31.03
CA THR A 251 -0.68 -11.29 30.93
C THR A 251 -1.14 -10.40 29.79
N SER A 252 -1.67 -10.99 28.72
CA SER A 252 -2.16 -10.27 27.55
C SER A 252 -3.13 -11.14 26.75
N THR A 253 -3.54 -10.69 25.56
CA THR A 253 -4.42 -11.48 24.68
C THR A 253 -3.66 -12.52 23.88
N ALA A 254 -4.34 -13.63 23.54
CA ALA A 254 -3.78 -14.69 22.72
C ALA A 254 -3.23 -14.16 21.39
N GLY A 255 -3.92 -13.23 20.73
CA GLY A 255 -3.48 -12.61 19.48
C GLY A 255 -2.17 -11.84 19.61
N ARG A 256 -1.94 -11.12 20.72
CA ARG A 256 -0.69 -10.39 20.97
C ARG A 256 0.49 -11.33 21.23
N PHE A 257 0.26 -12.50 21.82
CA PHE A 257 1.30 -13.53 21.95
C PHE A 257 1.68 -14.13 20.60
N LEU A 258 0.73 -14.34 19.69
CA LEU A 258 1.03 -14.76 18.32
C LEU A 258 1.91 -13.71 17.58
N LEU A 259 1.60 -12.43 17.74
CA LEU A 259 2.41 -11.34 17.19
C LEU A 259 3.81 -11.28 17.81
N ALA A 260 3.92 -11.50 19.12
CA ALA A 260 5.20 -11.52 19.83
C ALA A 260 6.14 -12.63 19.35
N ASN A 261 5.58 -13.79 18.97
CA ASN A 261 6.36 -14.91 18.44
C ASN A 261 7.08 -14.59 17.12
N LEU A 262 6.56 -13.63 16.36
CA LEU A 262 7.19 -13.20 15.11
C LEU A 262 8.39 -12.30 15.33
N LEU A 263 8.48 -11.63 16.49
CA LEU A 263 9.55 -10.68 16.78
C LEU A 263 10.91 -11.40 16.84
N PRO A 264 11.96 -10.84 16.22
CA PRO A 264 13.31 -11.35 16.38
C PRO A 264 13.75 -11.25 17.86
N LYS A 265 14.41 -12.29 18.34
CA LYS A 265 14.91 -12.32 19.72
C LYS A 265 16.12 -11.41 19.85
N ASN A 266 15.94 -10.21 20.36
CA ASN A 266 16.96 -9.23 20.62
C ASN A 266 16.66 -8.46 21.89
N ARG A 267 17.68 -8.07 22.63
CA ARG A 267 17.62 -7.28 23.86
C ARG A 267 16.72 -6.03 23.76
N ASN A 268 16.79 -5.33 22.64
CA ASN A 268 16.07 -4.07 22.45
C ASN A 268 14.62 -4.27 21.97
N ILE A 269 14.21 -5.49 21.68
CA ILE A 269 12.88 -5.83 21.22
C ILE A 269 12.11 -6.51 22.35
N LYS A 270 11.30 -5.71 23.05
CA LYS A 270 10.51 -6.16 24.19
C LYS A 270 9.08 -6.48 23.77
N PHE A 271 8.40 -7.34 24.54
CA PHE A 271 6.98 -7.67 24.36
C PHE A 271 6.08 -6.43 24.36
N SER A 272 6.40 -5.41 25.14
CA SER A 272 5.65 -4.16 25.22
C SER A 272 5.45 -3.43 23.87
N LEU A 273 6.27 -3.73 22.87
CA LEU A 273 6.10 -3.16 21.51
C LEU A 273 4.82 -3.66 20.84
N VAL A 274 4.41 -4.89 21.12
CA VAL A 274 3.22 -5.55 20.53
C VAL A 274 2.05 -5.65 21.50
N ASP A 275 2.27 -5.37 22.80
CA ASP A 275 1.22 -5.38 23.82
C ASP A 275 0.40 -4.08 23.84
N ARG A 276 -0.03 -3.66 22.67
CA ARG A 276 -0.86 -2.48 22.40
C ARG A 276 -1.60 -2.67 21.09
N LEU A 277 -2.56 -1.80 20.83
CA LEU A 277 -3.24 -1.75 19.54
C LEU A 277 -2.24 -1.36 18.44
N LEU A 278 -2.27 -2.07 17.31
CA LEU A 278 -1.29 -1.97 16.22
C LEU A 278 -1.91 -1.44 14.92
N PRO A 279 -2.19 -0.13 14.81
CA PRO A 279 -2.50 0.50 13.54
C PRO A 279 -1.25 0.57 12.65
N LYS A 280 -1.43 0.85 11.38
CA LYS A 280 -0.37 0.92 10.34
C LYS A 280 0.85 1.74 10.78
N LYS A 281 0.63 2.88 11.45
CA LYS A 281 1.70 3.76 11.94
C LYS A 281 2.60 3.04 12.95
N THR A 282 1.99 2.39 13.93
CA THR A 282 2.71 1.63 14.97
C THR A 282 3.46 0.44 14.39
N VAL A 283 2.87 -0.28 13.45
CA VAL A 283 3.55 -1.38 12.74
C VAL A 283 4.78 -0.86 11.98
N SER A 284 4.69 0.29 11.33
CA SER A 284 5.84 0.93 10.67
C SER A 284 6.96 1.28 11.67
N GLU A 285 6.63 1.76 12.87
CA GLU A 285 7.58 2.04 13.94
C GLU A 285 8.28 0.75 14.42
N ILE A 286 7.53 -0.33 14.58
CA ILE A 286 8.10 -1.64 14.97
C ILE A 286 9.07 -2.16 13.89
N ILE A 287 8.72 -2.05 12.61
CA ILE A 287 9.61 -2.46 11.51
C ILE A 287 10.91 -1.63 11.52
N ASP A 288 10.84 -0.32 11.78
CA ASP A 288 12.02 0.54 11.91
C ASP A 288 12.91 0.11 13.08
N ILE A 289 12.32 -0.18 14.23
CA ILE A 289 13.04 -0.68 15.42
C ILE A 289 13.73 -2.01 15.10
N VAL A 290 13.01 -2.95 14.48
CA VAL A 290 13.56 -4.26 14.10
C VAL A 290 14.72 -4.09 13.11
N PHE A 291 14.59 -3.19 12.13
CA PHE A 291 15.65 -2.93 11.16
C PHE A 291 16.91 -2.39 11.82
N ARG A 292 16.77 -1.42 12.72
CA ARG A 292 17.91 -0.78 13.42
C ARG A 292 18.66 -1.74 14.34
N PHE A 293 17.95 -2.63 15.03
CA PHE A 293 18.57 -3.49 16.06
C PHE A 293 18.90 -4.90 15.59
N CYS A 294 18.19 -5.43 14.60
CA CYS A 294 18.37 -6.81 14.13
C CYS A 294 18.90 -6.90 12.69
N GLY A 295 19.03 -5.77 12.00
CA GLY A 295 19.55 -5.70 10.65
C GLY A 295 18.55 -6.17 9.58
N GLN A 296 18.97 -6.08 8.33
CA GLN A 296 18.15 -6.26 7.14
C GLN A 296 17.52 -7.66 7.03
N LYS A 297 18.31 -8.73 7.16
CA LYS A 297 17.85 -10.12 6.99
C LYS A 297 16.71 -10.47 7.93
N SER A 298 16.87 -10.12 9.21
CA SER A 298 15.86 -10.39 10.24
C SER A 298 14.57 -9.60 9.97
N THR A 299 14.71 -8.36 9.47
CA THR A 299 13.56 -7.52 9.13
C THR A 299 12.75 -8.08 7.96
N VAL A 300 13.43 -8.58 6.92
CA VAL A 300 12.77 -9.22 5.78
C VAL A 300 11.96 -10.43 6.22
N ILE A 301 12.57 -11.32 7.01
CA ILE A 301 11.90 -12.52 7.54
C ILE A 301 10.72 -12.12 8.43
N PHE A 302 10.89 -11.10 9.26
CA PHE A 302 9.81 -10.58 10.11
C PHE A 302 8.65 -10.02 9.27
N CYS A 303 8.93 -9.23 8.23
CA CYS A 303 7.90 -8.66 7.35
C CYS A 303 7.13 -9.74 6.57
N ASP A 304 7.81 -10.78 6.07
CA ASP A 304 7.16 -11.91 5.38
C ASP A 304 6.22 -12.67 6.34
N LYS A 305 6.69 -13.01 7.52
CA LYS A 305 5.87 -13.68 8.54
C LYS A 305 4.68 -12.81 8.99
N LEU A 306 4.91 -11.49 9.13
CA LEU A 306 3.87 -10.55 9.51
C LEU A 306 2.78 -10.43 8.43
N LYS A 307 3.18 -10.45 7.15
CA LYS A 307 2.27 -10.50 6.00
C LYS A 307 1.40 -11.77 6.07
N ASP A 308 2.01 -12.93 6.24
CA ASP A 308 1.30 -14.21 6.27
C ASP A 308 0.32 -14.29 7.45
N LEU A 309 0.75 -13.85 8.64
CA LEU A 309 -0.12 -13.80 9.83
C LEU A 309 -1.28 -12.81 9.61
N GLY A 310 -1.00 -11.64 9.03
CA GLY A 310 -2.01 -10.62 8.72
C GLY A 310 -3.10 -11.15 7.78
N PHE A 311 -2.73 -11.75 6.67
CA PHE A 311 -3.70 -12.37 5.74
C PHE A 311 -4.49 -13.50 6.37
N LYS A 312 -3.83 -14.41 7.09
CA LYS A 312 -4.48 -15.54 7.78
C LYS A 312 -5.57 -15.06 8.74
N HIS A 313 -5.27 -14.02 9.52
CA HIS A 313 -6.22 -13.53 10.52
C HIS A 313 -7.24 -12.55 9.98
N ALA A 314 -6.96 -11.80 8.92
CA ALA A 314 -7.96 -11.03 8.19
C ALA A 314 -9.04 -11.96 7.61
N PHE A 315 -8.64 -13.07 6.99
CA PHE A 315 -9.56 -14.09 6.49
C PHE A 315 -10.40 -14.72 7.62
N LYS A 316 -9.76 -15.15 8.73
CA LYS A 316 -10.45 -15.77 9.88
C LYS A 316 -11.41 -14.78 10.56
N ALA A 317 -11.08 -13.51 10.64
CA ALA A 317 -11.90 -12.48 11.25
C ALA A 317 -13.20 -12.24 10.48
N GLY A 318 -13.22 -12.47 9.15
CA GLY A 318 -14.41 -12.32 8.32
C GLY A 318 -15.02 -10.91 8.38
N ILE A 319 -14.17 -9.87 8.44
CA ILE A 319 -14.60 -8.49 8.58
C ILE A 319 -15.31 -8.03 7.30
N SER A 320 -16.56 -7.67 7.44
CA SER A 320 -17.43 -7.23 6.37
C SER A 320 -18.20 -5.99 6.83
N PHE A 321 -18.65 -5.15 5.91
CA PHE A 321 -19.48 -4.00 6.22
C PHE A 321 -20.63 -3.84 5.24
N GLY A 322 -21.71 -3.26 5.72
CA GLY A 322 -22.89 -2.92 4.94
C GLY A 322 -23.32 -1.47 5.14
N LYS A 323 -24.44 -1.09 4.51
CA LYS A 323 -25.01 0.25 4.63
C LYS A 323 -25.35 0.60 6.08
N ASP A 324 -25.78 -0.38 6.87
CA ASP A 324 -26.27 -0.18 8.23
C ASP A 324 -25.14 0.09 9.24
N ASP A 325 -23.92 -0.35 8.94
CA ASP A 325 -22.73 -0.07 9.76
C ASP A 325 -22.31 1.41 9.72
N LEU A 326 -22.80 2.17 8.74
CA LEU A 326 -22.64 3.61 8.66
C LEU A 326 -23.72 4.29 9.54
N VAL A 327 -23.43 4.45 10.82
CA VAL A 327 -24.36 5.04 11.79
C VAL A 327 -24.40 6.56 11.64
N ILE A 328 -25.59 7.11 11.39
CA ILE A 328 -25.83 8.56 11.35
C ILE A 328 -26.12 9.02 12.79
N PRO A 329 -25.42 10.04 13.31
CA PRO A 329 -25.65 10.51 14.68
C PRO A 329 -27.06 11.15 14.82
N ALA A 330 -27.78 10.76 15.84
CA ALA A 330 -29.13 11.30 16.12
C ALA A 330 -29.11 12.82 16.38
N SER A 331 -28.01 13.32 16.92
CA SER A 331 -27.79 14.76 17.19
C SER A 331 -27.60 15.62 15.93
N LYS A 332 -27.44 15.01 14.74
CA LYS A 332 -27.19 15.72 13.48
C LYS A 332 -28.25 16.77 13.20
N THR A 333 -29.54 16.41 13.32
CA THR A 333 -30.67 17.29 13.00
C THR A 333 -30.66 18.53 13.89
N GLN A 334 -30.46 18.34 15.19
CA GLN A 334 -30.43 19.45 16.16
C GLN A 334 -29.26 20.40 15.89
N LEU A 335 -28.04 19.87 15.66
CA LEU A 335 -26.86 20.68 15.34
C LEU A 335 -27.04 21.51 14.06
N ILE A 336 -27.78 20.98 13.07
CA ILE A 336 -28.07 21.68 11.83
C ILE A 336 -29.09 22.80 12.08
N GLU A 337 -30.15 22.55 12.86
CA GLU A 337 -31.18 23.54 13.20
C GLU A 337 -30.58 24.69 14.00
N ASP A 338 -29.78 24.42 15.02
CA ASP A 338 -29.05 25.43 15.79
C ASP A 338 -28.17 26.31 14.88
N THR A 339 -27.45 25.70 13.95
CA THR A 339 -26.61 26.43 13.00
C THR A 339 -27.41 27.28 12.02
N LYS A 340 -28.56 26.79 11.55
CA LYS A 340 -29.48 27.57 10.72
C LYS A 340 -30.03 28.78 11.47
N GLY A 341 -30.35 28.65 12.77
CA GLY A 341 -30.74 29.75 13.63
C GLY A 341 -29.67 30.84 13.70
N LEU A 342 -28.42 30.48 13.95
CA LEU A 342 -27.28 31.42 13.97
C LEU A 342 -27.08 32.12 12.62
N ILE A 343 -27.32 31.45 11.51
CA ILE A 343 -27.19 32.04 10.18
C ILE A 343 -28.31 33.04 9.92
N ALA A 344 -29.55 32.76 10.36
CA ALA A 344 -30.65 33.70 10.27
C ALA A 344 -30.38 34.99 11.05
N ASP A 345 -29.74 34.88 12.24
CA ASP A 345 -29.31 36.05 13.02
C ASP A 345 -28.24 36.87 12.25
N TYR A 346 -27.30 36.21 11.56
CA TYR A 346 -26.32 36.92 10.72
C TYR A 346 -26.95 37.59 9.50
N GLU A 347 -28.00 36.99 8.93
CA GLU A 347 -28.77 37.61 7.86
C GLU A 347 -29.52 38.85 8.33
N THR A 348 -30.10 38.80 9.52
CA THR A 348 -30.75 39.94 10.15
C THR A 348 -29.74 41.07 10.42
N GLN A 349 -28.61 40.78 11.03
CA GLN A 349 -27.52 41.76 11.24
C GLN A 349 -27.03 42.39 9.93
N TYR A 350 -26.97 41.63 8.86
CA TYR A 350 -26.62 42.18 7.55
C TYR A 350 -27.71 43.08 6.97
N SER A 351 -28.97 42.69 7.11
CA SER A 351 -30.12 43.51 6.63
C SER A 351 -30.26 44.82 7.40
N GLU A 352 -29.87 44.82 8.68
CA GLU A 352 -29.83 46.01 9.55
C GLU A 352 -28.59 46.89 9.30
N GLY A 353 -27.67 46.44 8.45
CA GLY A 353 -26.44 47.20 8.14
C GLY A 353 -25.33 47.12 9.19
N LEU A 354 -25.44 46.23 10.17
CA LEU A 354 -24.47 46.09 11.27
C LEU A 354 -23.18 45.40 10.82
N ILE A 355 -23.25 44.54 9.79
CA ILE A 355 -22.12 43.80 9.25
C ILE A 355 -22.00 43.96 7.75
N THR A 356 -20.80 43.89 7.21
CA THR A 356 -20.54 43.95 5.79
C THR A 356 -20.83 42.59 5.12
N ARG A 357 -20.99 42.59 3.80
CA ARG A 357 -21.18 41.34 3.04
C ARG A 357 -20.03 40.35 3.20
N GLY A 358 -18.80 40.84 3.28
CA GLY A 358 -17.61 40.01 3.50
C GLY A 358 -17.58 39.38 4.89
N GLU A 359 -17.99 40.12 5.93
CA GLU A 359 -18.08 39.62 7.29
C GLU A 359 -19.20 38.59 7.42
N LYS A 360 -20.37 38.83 6.82
CA LYS A 360 -21.45 37.83 6.75
C LYS A 360 -20.92 36.53 6.14
N TYR A 361 -20.30 36.60 4.97
CA TYR A 361 -19.75 35.44 4.27
C TYR A 361 -18.78 34.65 5.18
N ASN A 362 -17.84 35.32 5.80
CA ASN A 362 -16.86 34.66 6.69
C ASN A 362 -17.52 34.04 7.91
N LYS A 363 -18.49 34.71 8.55
CA LYS A 363 -19.24 34.17 9.69
C LYS A 363 -20.07 32.93 9.31
N VAL A 364 -20.71 32.93 8.15
CA VAL A 364 -21.52 31.81 7.65
C VAL A 364 -20.63 30.60 7.34
N VAL A 365 -19.50 30.81 6.66
CA VAL A 365 -18.55 29.74 6.35
C VAL A 365 -17.96 29.14 7.63
N ASP A 366 -17.60 29.98 8.62
CA ASP A 366 -17.07 29.51 9.90
C ASP A 366 -18.13 28.73 10.71
N ALA A 367 -19.36 29.21 10.75
CA ALA A 367 -20.48 28.51 11.41
C ALA A 367 -20.71 27.11 10.83
N TRP A 368 -20.76 26.98 9.50
CA TRP A 368 -20.93 25.69 8.83
C TRP A 368 -19.72 24.76 8.99
N SER A 369 -18.51 25.32 8.98
CA SER A 369 -17.28 24.53 9.26
C SER A 369 -17.32 23.92 10.65
N LYS A 370 -17.64 24.74 11.68
CA LYS A 370 -17.77 24.28 13.07
C LYS A 370 -18.89 23.24 13.23
N CYS A 371 -20.04 23.44 12.55
CA CYS A 371 -21.13 22.47 12.56
C CYS A 371 -20.67 21.13 11.97
N THR A 372 -20.00 21.17 10.82
CA THR A 372 -19.49 19.99 10.14
C THR A 372 -18.50 19.19 11.00
N ASP A 373 -17.64 19.88 11.73
CA ASP A 373 -16.65 19.25 12.62
C ASP A 373 -17.33 18.66 13.88
N LYS A 374 -18.35 19.32 14.43
CA LYS A 374 -19.15 18.76 15.53
C LYS A 374 -19.89 17.50 15.11
N VAL A 375 -20.57 17.52 13.96
CA VAL A 375 -21.26 16.34 13.42
C VAL A 375 -20.27 15.19 13.16
N ALA A 376 -19.08 15.49 12.64
CA ALA A 376 -18.05 14.50 12.45
C ALA A 376 -17.55 13.90 13.77
N GLY A 377 -17.37 14.73 14.81
CA GLY A 377 -16.98 14.27 16.14
C GLY A 377 -18.01 13.35 16.79
N GLU A 378 -19.30 13.73 16.74
CA GLU A 378 -20.40 12.88 17.24
C GLU A 378 -20.53 11.57 16.46
N MET A 379 -20.39 11.62 15.14
CA MET A 379 -20.37 10.42 14.29
C MET A 379 -19.23 9.49 14.69
N MET A 380 -18.01 10.01 14.85
CA MET A 380 -16.85 9.20 15.23
C MET A 380 -17.01 8.58 16.61
N ARG A 381 -17.59 9.30 17.59
CA ARG A 381 -17.92 8.73 18.90
C ARG A 381 -18.94 7.60 18.80
N GLY A 382 -19.99 7.78 18.00
CA GLY A 382 -21.02 6.77 17.78
C GLY A 382 -20.48 5.49 17.12
N ILE A 383 -19.61 5.65 16.12
CA ILE A 383 -19.02 4.50 15.40
C ILE A 383 -17.92 3.83 16.20
N SER A 384 -17.17 4.57 17.02
CA SER A 384 -16.09 4.03 17.88
C SER A 384 -16.62 3.31 19.13
N ALA A 385 -17.91 3.45 19.44
CA ALA A 385 -18.51 2.76 20.58
C ALA A 385 -18.37 1.24 20.43
N THR A 386 -17.67 0.63 21.39
CA THR A 386 -17.45 -0.80 21.44
C THR A 386 -18.55 -1.44 22.28
N GLU A 387 -19.32 -2.35 21.69
CA GLU A 387 -20.30 -3.14 22.42
C GLU A 387 -19.68 -4.45 22.89
N LYS A 388 -19.68 -4.69 24.22
CA LYS A 388 -19.29 -5.96 24.81
C LYS A 388 -20.47 -6.91 24.73
N THR A 389 -20.46 -7.84 23.79
CA THR A 389 -21.44 -8.91 23.68
C THR A 389 -20.91 -10.21 24.32
N PRO A 390 -21.79 -11.15 24.70
CA PRO A 390 -21.36 -12.46 25.21
C PRO A 390 -20.49 -13.26 24.23
N GLU A 391 -20.65 -12.95 22.93
CA GLU A 391 -19.90 -13.60 21.84
C GLU A 391 -18.53 -12.93 21.55
N GLY A 392 -18.30 -11.71 22.04
CA GLY A 392 -17.06 -10.98 21.81
C GLY A 392 -17.22 -9.46 21.84
N LEU A 393 -16.13 -8.79 21.54
CA LEU A 393 -16.10 -7.36 21.28
C LEU A 393 -16.70 -7.11 19.88
N LYS A 394 -17.87 -6.48 19.84
CA LYS A 394 -18.46 -6.01 18.59
C LYS A 394 -17.99 -4.59 18.32
N ILE A 395 -17.03 -4.46 17.43
CA ILE A 395 -16.51 -3.18 16.94
C ILE A 395 -17.06 -2.96 15.55
N ASN A 396 -17.44 -1.73 15.25
CA ASN A 396 -17.92 -1.38 13.90
C ASN A 396 -16.82 -1.63 12.87
N SER A 397 -17.11 -2.42 11.83
CA SER A 397 -16.15 -2.81 10.79
C SER A 397 -15.59 -1.60 10.03
N VAL A 398 -16.42 -0.58 9.78
CA VAL A 398 -15.99 0.65 9.08
C VAL A 398 -15.00 1.44 9.94
N TYR A 399 -15.27 1.54 11.24
CA TYR A 399 -14.33 2.15 12.19
C TYR A 399 -13.01 1.38 12.22
N MET A 400 -13.06 0.05 12.31
CA MET A 400 -11.89 -0.81 12.34
C MET A 400 -11.02 -0.63 11.09
N MET A 401 -11.62 -0.53 9.90
CA MET A 401 -10.88 -0.29 8.65
C MET A 401 -10.19 1.08 8.61
N ALA A 402 -10.84 2.12 9.12
CA ALA A 402 -10.30 3.48 9.11
C ALA A 402 -9.26 3.71 10.20
N ASP A 403 -9.52 3.26 11.44
CA ASP A 403 -8.62 3.43 12.59
C ASP A 403 -7.33 2.61 12.44
N SER A 404 -7.43 1.40 11.91
CA SER A 404 -6.26 0.58 11.58
C SER A 404 -5.34 1.21 10.51
N GLY A 405 -5.86 2.14 9.70
CA GLY A 405 -5.17 2.67 8.53
C GLY A 405 -5.11 1.69 7.36
N ALA A 406 -5.95 0.64 7.37
CA ALA A 406 -6.04 -0.32 6.27
C ALA A 406 -6.67 0.32 5.03
N ARG A 407 -7.84 0.93 5.20
CA ARG A 407 -8.55 1.63 4.12
C ARG A 407 -9.50 2.68 4.68
N GLY A 408 -9.60 3.80 3.97
CA GLY A 408 -10.45 4.90 4.38
C GLY A 408 -9.78 5.87 5.36
N SER A 409 -10.42 7.00 5.55
CA SER A 409 -10.01 8.03 6.52
C SER A 409 -11.22 8.59 7.23
N ALA A 410 -11.02 9.23 8.38
CA ALA A 410 -12.09 9.92 9.10
C ALA A 410 -12.84 10.95 8.23
N ALA A 411 -12.12 11.62 7.31
CA ALA A 411 -12.71 12.56 6.36
C ALA A 411 -13.64 11.88 5.34
N GLN A 412 -13.30 10.67 4.89
CA GLN A 412 -14.15 9.89 3.99
C GLN A 412 -15.39 9.35 4.72
N MET A 413 -15.23 8.87 5.96
CA MET A 413 -16.34 8.43 6.80
C MET A 413 -17.31 9.57 7.10
N LYS A 414 -16.82 10.78 7.37
CA LYS A 414 -17.61 11.99 7.53
C LYS A 414 -18.53 12.25 6.34
N GLN A 415 -18.05 12.04 5.12
CA GLN A 415 -18.88 12.20 3.91
C GLN A 415 -19.91 11.09 3.74
N LEU A 416 -19.63 9.86 4.24
CA LEU A 416 -20.51 8.71 4.12
C LEU A 416 -21.68 8.76 5.11
N ALA A 417 -21.43 9.09 6.38
CA ALA A 417 -22.41 9.01 7.46
C ALA A 417 -22.65 10.32 8.23
N GLY A 418 -21.82 11.32 8.05
CA GLY A 418 -21.96 12.61 8.70
C GLY A 418 -22.62 13.66 7.81
N MET A 419 -21.82 14.61 7.36
CA MET A 419 -22.23 15.71 6.49
C MET A 419 -21.11 15.98 5.48
N ARG A 420 -21.45 16.19 4.22
CA ARG A 420 -20.44 16.49 3.20
C ARG A 420 -19.79 17.87 3.42
N GLY A 421 -20.58 18.87 3.83
CA GLY A 421 -20.11 20.18 4.21
C GLY A 421 -19.94 21.15 3.05
N LEU A 422 -19.02 22.10 3.22
CA LEU A 422 -18.79 23.20 2.27
C LEU A 422 -17.96 22.72 1.06
N ILE A 423 -18.34 23.21 -0.12
CA ILE A 423 -17.66 22.90 -1.39
C ILE A 423 -17.04 24.18 -1.94
N ALA A 424 -15.80 24.06 -2.41
CA ALA A 424 -15.11 25.15 -3.11
C ALA A 424 -15.38 25.09 -4.62
N LYS A 425 -15.63 26.25 -5.21
CA LYS A 425 -15.66 26.43 -6.67
C LYS A 425 -14.25 26.20 -7.26
N PRO A 426 -14.14 25.98 -8.57
CA PRO A 426 -12.83 25.94 -9.24
C PRO A 426 -11.98 27.19 -9.02
N SER A 427 -12.61 28.37 -8.84
CA SER A 427 -11.95 29.64 -8.51
C SER A 427 -11.29 29.66 -7.12
N GLY A 428 -11.61 28.72 -6.24
CA GLY A 428 -11.16 28.69 -4.84
C GLY A 428 -12.15 29.29 -3.84
N GLU A 429 -13.16 30.03 -4.30
CA GLU A 429 -14.23 30.57 -3.45
C GLU A 429 -15.11 29.46 -2.88
N ILE A 430 -15.44 29.52 -1.59
CA ILE A 430 -16.31 28.55 -0.93
C ILE A 430 -17.78 28.92 -1.19
N ILE A 431 -18.61 27.96 -1.52
CA ILE A 431 -20.05 28.16 -1.68
C ILE A 431 -20.69 28.28 -0.27
N GLU A 432 -21.46 29.38 -0.04
CA GLU A 432 -22.06 29.64 1.27
C GLU A 432 -23.05 28.56 1.71
N THR A 433 -23.75 27.94 0.75
CA THR A 433 -24.69 26.85 1.01
C THR A 433 -23.95 25.52 1.12
N PRO A 434 -23.91 24.88 2.32
CA PRO A 434 -23.26 23.60 2.50
C PRO A 434 -24.10 22.46 1.94
N ILE A 435 -23.49 21.33 1.71
CA ILE A 435 -24.18 20.06 1.46
C ILE A 435 -24.42 19.40 2.81
N ILE A 436 -25.68 19.40 3.25
CA ILE A 436 -26.13 18.88 4.55
C ILE A 436 -26.19 17.36 4.51
N SER A 437 -26.65 16.80 3.39
CA SER A 437 -26.82 15.36 3.22
C SER A 437 -25.49 14.64 3.18
N ASN A 438 -25.50 13.36 3.58
CA ASN A 438 -24.41 12.43 3.41
C ASN A 438 -24.72 11.44 2.28
N PHE A 439 -23.76 10.61 1.92
CA PHE A 439 -23.97 9.62 0.84
C PHE A 439 -24.93 8.49 1.23
N LYS A 440 -25.05 8.16 2.53
CA LYS A 440 -26.03 7.16 2.99
C LYS A 440 -27.47 7.63 2.81
N GLU A 441 -27.75 8.89 3.12
CA GLU A 441 -29.07 9.51 2.95
C GLU A 441 -29.41 9.77 1.49
N GLY A 442 -28.40 10.04 0.68
CA GLY A 442 -28.53 10.50 -0.71
C GLY A 442 -28.56 12.03 -0.81
N LEU A 443 -28.01 12.57 -1.88
CA LEU A 443 -27.96 14.00 -2.15
C LEU A 443 -29.21 14.44 -2.90
N THR A 444 -29.69 15.65 -2.62
CA THR A 444 -30.69 16.31 -3.47
C THR A 444 -30.06 16.72 -4.81
N ALA A 445 -30.90 16.98 -5.82
CA ALA A 445 -30.41 17.38 -7.15
C ALA A 445 -29.53 18.65 -7.09
N LEU A 446 -29.89 19.63 -6.27
CA LEU A 446 -29.14 20.86 -6.09
C LEU A 446 -27.80 20.61 -5.37
N GLU A 447 -27.79 19.81 -4.32
CA GLU A 447 -26.60 19.41 -3.59
C GLU A 447 -25.64 18.61 -4.48
N TYR A 448 -26.18 17.71 -5.31
CA TYR A 448 -25.39 16.97 -6.28
C TYR A 448 -24.74 17.92 -7.29
N PHE A 449 -25.49 18.89 -7.83
CA PHE A 449 -24.96 19.89 -8.75
C PHE A 449 -23.82 20.70 -8.11
N ASN A 450 -24.02 21.20 -6.89
CA ASN A 450 -22.97 21.91 -6.14
C ASN A 450 -21.73 21.01 -5.91
N SER A 451 -21.91 19.73 -5.71
CA SER A 451 -20.81 18.79 -5.51
C SER A 451 -19.94 18.58 -6.75
N THR A 452 -20.49 18.78 -7.95
CA THR A 452 -19.76 18.64 -9.22
C THR A 452 -18.63 19.66 -9.36
N HIS A 453 -18.75 20.84 -8.74
CA HIS A 453 -17.67 21.84 -8.74
C HIS A 453 -16.41 21.32 -8.08
N GLY A 454 -16.55 20.65 -6.91
CA GLY A 454 -15.41 20.05 -6.23
C GLY A 454 -14.80 18.87 -7.02
N ALA A 455 -15.64 18.04 -7.62
CA ALA A 455 -15.19 16.92 -8.44
C ALA A 455 -14.41 17.40 -9.68
N ARG A 456 -14.95 18.38 -10.41
CA ARG A 456 -14.28 18.98 -11.59
C ARG A 456 -12.96 19.63 -11.22
N LYS A 457 -12.92 20.39 -10.12
CA LYS A 457 -11.67 20.97 -9.61
C LYS A 457 -10.64 19.90 -9.30
N GLY A 458 -11.02 18.83 -8.62
CA GLY A 458 -10.12 17.71 -8.28
C GLY A 458 -9.54 17.05 -9.54
N LEU A 459 -10.36 16.77 -10.55
CA LEU A 459 -9.92 16.19 -11.82
C LEU A 459 -8.96 17.12 -12.57
N ALA A 460 -9.27 18.41 -12.66
CA ALA A 460 -8.41 19.40 -13.32
C ALA A 460 -7.08 19.58 -12.60
N ASP A 461 -7.12 19.70 -11.27
CA ASP A 461 -5.90 19.83 -10.44
C ASP A 461 -4.99 18.62 -10.57
N THR A 462 -5.55 17.41 -10.58
CA THR A 462 -4.79 16.17 -10.77
C THR A 462 -4.08 16.16 -12.10
N ALA A 463 -4.78 16.48 -13.20
CA ALA A 463 -4.20 16.52 -14.54
C ALA A 463 -3.06 17.54 -14.66
N LEU A 464 -3.24 18.74 -14.12
CA LEU A 464 -2.23 19.81 -14.16
C LEU A 464 -1.02 19.52 -13.26
N LYS A 465 -1.25 19.04 -12.03
CA LYS A 465 -0.19 18.71 -11.08
C LYS A 465 0.69 17.56 -11.57
N THR A 466 0.10 16.56 -12.21
CA THR A 466 0.83 15.43 -12.80
C THR A 466 1.84 15.90 -13.84
N ALA A 467 1.42 16.80 -14.76
CA ALA A 467 2.30 17.36 -15.79
C ALA A 467 3.42 18.22 -15.17
N SER A 468 3.10 19.09 -14.23
CA SER A 468 4.05 19.95 -13.51
C SER A 468 5.09 19.14 -12.74
N SER A 469 4.65 18.12 -12.01
CA SER A 469 5.54 17.21 -11.24
C SER A 469 6.47 16.45 -12.16
N GLY A 470 5.96 15.91 -13.28
CA GLY A 470 6.77 15.20 -14.27
C GLY A 470 7.84 16.09 -14.90
N TYR A 471 7.52 17.34 -15.22
CA TYR A 471 8.48 18.31 -15.76
C TYR A 471 9.54 18.73 -14.72
N LEU A 472 9.14 18.93 -13.45
CA LEU A 472 10.07 19.23 -12.37
C LEU A 472 11.06 18.08 -12.15
N THR A 473 10.57 16.85 -12.04
CA THR A 473 11.39 15.65 -11.86
C THR A 473 12.41 15.52 -12.98
N ARG A 474 11.98 15.71 -14.24
CA ARG A 474 12.88 15.68 -15.38
C ARG A 474 13.99 16.73 -15.28
N ARG A 475 13.65 17.99 -14.97
CA ARG A 475 14.67 19.06 -14.84
C ARG A 475 15.68 18.75 -13.75
N LEU A 476 15.23 18.19 -12.62
CA LEU A 476 16.13 17.80 -11.53
C LEU A 476 17.05 16.65 -11.93
N CYS A 477 16.53 15.64 -12.64
CA CYS A 477 17.34 14.54 -13.15
C CYS A 477 18.38 15.02 -14.18
N ASP A 478 17.98 15.90 -15.11
CA ASP A 478 18.90 16.43 -16.13
C ASP A 478 20.04 17.26 -15.49
N VAL A 479 19.78 17.97 -14.39
CA VAL A 479 20.81 18.74 -13.65
C VAL A 479 21.71 17.83 -12.82
N ALA A 480 21.14 16.78 -12.23
CA ALA A 480 21.84 15.89 -11.30
C ALA A 480 22.48 14.65 -11.96
N GLN A 481 22.41 14.52 -13.30
CA GLN A 481 22.83 13.30 -14.00
C GLN A 481 24.32 12.94 -13.81
N ASP A 482 25.17 13.94 -13.57
CA ASP A 482 26.61 13.73 -13.37
C ASP A 482 27.00 13.56 -11.89
N LEU A 483 26.03 13.66 -10.96
CA LEU A 483 26.27 13.51 -9.54
C LEU A 483 26.22 12.02 -9.16
N THR A 484 27.30 11.55 -8.53
CA THR A 484 27.41 10.19 -7.99
C THR A 484 27.39 10.25 -6.47
N ILE A 485 26.58 9.41 -5.83
CA ILE A 485 26.58 9.27 -4.36
C ILE A 485 27.81 8.45 -3.99
N THR A 486 28.69 9.03 -3.17
CA THR A 486 29.89 8.40 -2.61
C THR A 486 29.63 7.86 -1.21
#